data_51ee1c1f68de096332f723e9a8e00c38
#
_entry.id   51ee1c1f68de096332f723e9a8e00c38
#
_cell.length_a   1.000
_cell.length_b   1.000
_cell.length_c   1.000
_cell.angle_alpha   90.00
_cell.angle_beta   90.00
_cell.angle_gamma   90.00
#
_symmetry.space_group_name_H-M   'P 1'
#
loop_
_entity.id
_entity.type
_entity.pdbx_description
1 polymer ?
#
loop_
_entity_poly.entity_id
_entity_poly.type
_entity_poly.pdbx_seq_one_letter_code
_entity_poly.pdbx_strand_id
1 'polypeptide(L)' 'MKKAWTAEGVRELRQHLGLTQGEMARELGTRQQTISEWERGVYQPRGTSCTVLNIIAERAGFKYEAGDRAG' A
#
# COMPACT_ATOMS: atom_id res chain seq x y z
N MET A 1 -11.98 13.24 -1.42
CA MET A 1 -12.03 12.25 -0.62
C MET A 1 -10.77 11.53 -0.50
N LYS A 2 -10.32 11.17 0.65
CA LYS A 2 -9.14 10.50 0.80
C LYS A 2 -9.26 9.06 0.81
N LYS A 3 -8.42 8.33 0.20
CA LYS A 3 -8.45 6.92 0.24
C LYS A 3 -7.59 6.44 1.35
N ALA A 4 -8.07 5.56 2.13
CA ALA A 4 -7.30 4.96 3.22
C ALA A 4 -6.78 3.63 2.75
N TRP A 5 -5.52 3.36 2.94
CA TRP A 5 -4.96 2.07 2.57
C TRP A 5 -5.18 1.09 3.71
N THR A 6 -5.81 -0.03 3.40
CA THR A 6 -6.05 -1.06 4.40
C THR A 6 -4.97 -2.12 4.31
N ALA A 7 -4.93 -3.00 5.30
CA ALA A 7 -3.97 -4.10 5.30
C ALA A 7 -4.09 -4.92 4.03
N GLU A 8 -5.32 -5.23 3.63
CA GLU A 8 -5.54 -5.99 2.44
C GLU A 8 -5.12 -5.25 1.19
N GLY A 9 -5.37 -3.95 1.14
CA GLY A 9 -5.00 -3.14 -0.02
C GLY A 9 -3.49 -3.12 -0.23
N VAL A 10 -2.74 -3.00 0.84
CA VAL A 10 -1.29 -3.00 0.74
C VAL A 10 -0.80 -4.35 0.22
N ARG A 11 -1.37 -5.44 0.77
CA ARG A 11 -0.96 -6.76 0.32
C ARG A 11 -1.31 -7.00 -1.13
N GLU A 12 -2.48 -6.57 -1.55
CA GLU A 12 -2.91 -6.76 -2.92
C GLU A 12 -2.03 -5.97 -3.89
N LEU A 13 -1.67 -4.76 -3.52
CA LEU A 13 -0.79 -3.98 -4.36
C LEU A 13 0.56 -4.69 -4.48
N ARG A 14 1.09 -5.16 -3.37
CA ARG A 14 2.37 -5.85 -3.39
C ARG A 14 2.31 -7.07 -4.30
N GLN A 15 1.22 -7.83 -4.20
CA GLN A 15 1.08 -9.02 -5.03
C GLN A 15 0.91 -8.65 -6.49
N HIS A 16 0.21 -7.57 -6.76
CA HIS A 16 0.03 -7.10 -8.13
C HIS A 16 1.40 -6.73 -8.73
N LEU A 17 2.28 -6.19 -7.91
CA LEU A 17 3.59 -5.80 -8.39
C LEU A 17 4.56 -6.98 -8.44
N GLY A 18 4.19 -8.11 -7.86
CA GLY A 18 5.05 -9.28 -7.84
C GLY A 18 6.25 -9.13 -6.93
N LEU A 19 6.11 -8.35 -5.86
CA LEU A 19 7.24 -8.07 -4.98
C LEU A 19 7.10 -8.78 -3.64
N THR A 20 8.22 -9.07 -3.02
CA THR A 20 8.21 -9.54 -1.63
C THR A 20 8.06 -8.31 -0.75
N GLN A 21 7.82 -8.54 0.53
CA GLN A 21 7.71 -7.42 1.48
C GLN A 21 9.01 -6.61 1.51
N GLY A 22 10.14 -7.28 1.48
CA GLY A 22 11.42 -6.58 1.49
C GLY A 22 11.64 -5.76 0.24
N GLU A 23 11.23 -6.30 -0.90
CA GLU A 23 11.38 -5.57 -2.15
C GLU A 23 10.47 -4.36 -2.17
N MET A 24 9.25 -4.52 -1.70
CA MET A 24 8.35 -3.39 -1.65
C MET A 24 8.84 -2.32 -0.68
N ALA A 25 9.39 -2.74 0.45
CA ALA A 25 9.94 -1.78 1.40
C ALA A 25 11.04 -0.96 0.75
N ARG A 26 11.86 -1.60 -0.08
CA ARG A 26 12.92 -0.90 -0.75
C ARG A 26 12.35 0.10 -1.76
N GLU A 27 11.30 -0.28 -2.47
CA GLU A 27 10.67 0.62 -3.41
C GLU A 27 10.07 1.84 -2.71
N LEU A 28 9.55 1.65 -1.52
CA LEU A 28 8.93 2.73 -0.80
C LEU A 28 9.89 3.50 0.10
N GLY A 29 11.13 3.05 0.20
CA GLY A 29 12.09 3.72 1.05
C GLY A 29 11.82 3.47 2.53
N THR A 30 11.30 2.32 2.87
CA THR A 30 11.00 2.01 4.25
C THR A 30 11.57 0.64 4.59
N ARG A 31 11.14 0.04 5.69
CA ARG A 31 11.68 -1.24 6.14
C ARG A 31 10.68 -2.33 5.94
N GLN A 32 11.17 -3.55 5.78
CA GLN A 32 10.29 -4.68 5.61
C GLN A 32 9.32 -4.82 6.79
N GLN A 33 9.80 -4.54 8.00
CA GLN A 33 8.94 -4.64 9.16
C GLN A 33 7.74 -3.69 9.04
N THR A 34 7.94 -2.51 8.46
CA THR A 34 6.85 -1.57 8.28
C THR A 34 5.80 -2.15 7.33
N ILE A 35 6.23 -2.75 6.24
CA ILE A 35 5.30 -3.37 5.30
C ILE A 35 4.53 -4.48 6.00
N SER A 36 5.24 -5.30 6.77
CA SER A 36 4.62 -6.39 7.49
C SER A 36 3.55 -5.87 8.46
N GLU A 37 3.86 -4.80 9.16
CA GLU A 37 2.91 -4.24 10.11
C GLU A 37 1.68 -3.69 9.42
N TRP A 38 1.85 -3.07 8.27
CA TRP A 38 0.71 -2.60 7.51
C TRP A 38 -0.17 -3.78 7.08
N GLU A 39 0.45 -4.85 6.61
CA GLU A 39 -0.30 -6.00 6.09
C GLU A 39 -0.98 -6.79 7.19
N ARG A 40 -0.50 -6.66 8.42
CA ARG A 40 -1.12 -7.33 9.54
C ARG A 40 -2.13 -6.44 10.25
N GLY A 41 -2.25 -5.21 9.80
CA GLY A 41 -3.21 -4.30 10.41
C GLY A 41 -2.73 -3.69 11.72
N VAL A 42 -1.45 -3.81 12.04
CA VAL A 42 -0.93 -3.25 13.28
C VAL A 42 -0.87 -1.74 13.18
N TYR A 43 -0.47 -1.24 12.03
CA TYR A 43 -0.45 0.19 11.77
C TYR A 43 -0.99 0.42 10.37
N GLN A 44 -1.51 1.59 10.12
CA GLN A 44 -1.96 1.95 8.79
C GLN A 44 -0.99 2.90 8.16
N PRO A 45 -0.79 2.80 6.84
CA PRO A 45 0.04 3.81 6.15
C PRO A 45 -0.58 5.19 6.33
N ARG A 46 0.24 6.19 6.51
CA ARG A 46 -0.25 7.52 6.69
C ARG A 46 0.61 8.52 6.00
N GLY A 47 0.10 9.69 5.74
CA GLY A 47 0.84 10.80 5.20
C GLY A 47 1.58 10.47 3.93
N THR A 48 2.88 10.67 3.93
CA THR A 48 3.71 10.44 2.76
C THR A 48 3.61 9.00 2.28
N SER A 49 3.48 8.06 3.20
CA SER A 49 3.36 6.66 2.80
C SER A 49 2.14 6.45 1.91
N CYS A 50 1.03 7.06 2.25
CA CYS A 50 -0.17 6.94 1.42
C CYS A 50 0.07 7.54 0.06
N THR A 51 0.75 8.68 0.01
CA THR A 51 1.02 9.33 -1.26
C THR A 51 1.88 8.44 -2.15
N VAL A 52 2.92 7.84 -1.58
CA VAL A 52 3.79 6.98 -2.35
C VAL A 52 3.04 5.75 -2.82
N LEU A 53 2.22 5.17 -1.96
CA LEU A 53 1.43 4.00 -2.36
C LEU A 53 0.49 4.36 -3.51
N ASN A 54 -0.14 5.53 -3.45
CA ASN A 54 -1.03 5.96 -4.51
C ASN A 54 -0.28 6.11 -5.84
N ILE A 55 0.90 6.69 -5.79
CA ILE A 55 1.68 6.90 -7.00
C ILE A 55 2.08 5.57 -7.61
N ILE A 56 2.54 4.65 -6.77
CA ILE A 56 2.96 3.35 -7.26
C ILE A 56 1.78 2.58 -7.82
N ALA A 57 0.64 2.66 -7.16
CA ALA A 57 -0.56 1.97 -7.62
C ALA A 57 -0.99 2.51 -8.97
N GLU A 58 -0.95 3.82 -9.13
CA GLU A 58 -1.34 4.41 -10.39
C GLU A 58 -0.41 4.00 -11.51
N ARG A 59 0.87 3.99 -11.25
CA ARG A 59 1.83 3.62 -12.28
C ARG A 59 1.69 2.17 -12.68
N ALA A 60 1.28 1.33 -11.75
CA ALA A 60 1.13 -0.08 -12.01
C ALA A 60 -0.24 -0.44 -12.58
N GLY A 61 -1.10 0.53 -12.73
CA GLY A 61 -2.44 0.26 -13.21
C GLY A 61 -3.30 -0.48 -12.20
N PHE A 62 -2.94 -0.38 -10.93
CA PHE A 62 -3.68 -1.08 -9.88
C PHE A 62 -4.80 -0.19 -9.37
N LYS A 63 -6.04 -0.64 -9.47
CA LYS A 63 -7.13 0.14 -9.01
C LYS A 63 -7.49 -0.23 -7.61
N TYR A 64 -7.37 0.69 -6.69
CA TYR A 64 -7.66 0.42 -5.30
C TYR A 64 -8.79 1.32 -4.85
N GLU A 65 -9.86 0.70 -4.41
CA GLU A 65 -10.96 1.47 -3.97
C GLU A 65 -11.28 1.23 -2.57
N ALA A 66 -10.45 1.40 -1.67
CA ALA A 66 -10.66 1.11 -0.32
C ALA A 66 -11.81 1.83 0.18
N GLY A 67 -12.58 1.32 0.80
CA GLY A 67 -13.60 1.90 1.47
C GLY A 67 -14.24 3.12 0.99
N ASP A 68 -13.75 3.73 0.05
CA ASP A 68 -14.24 4.86 -0.34
C ASP A 68 -15.01 4.68 -1.47
N ARG A 69 -15.79 3.86 -1.64
CA ARG A 69 -16.52 3.58 -2.69
C ARG A 69 -17.30 4.57 -2.93
N ALA A 70 -17.17 5.42 -3.06
CA ALA A 70 -17.90 6.43 -3.37
C ALA A 70 -19.06 6.05 -3.95
N GLY A 71 -19.31 5.33 -3.91
CA GLY A 71 -20.56 5.09 -4.49
C GLY A 71 -20.64 4.98 -5.31
#